data_9374a85ba22d98e672a3f74a45021890
#
_entry.id   9374a85ba22d98e672a3f74a45021890
#
_cell.length_a   1.000
_cell.length_b   1.000
_cell.length_c   1.000
_cell.angle_alpha   90.00
_cell.angle_beta   90.00
_cell.angle_gamma   90.00
#
_symmetry.space_group_name_H-M   'P 1'
#
loop_
_entity.id
_entity.type
_entity.pdbx_description
1 polymer ?
#
loop_
_entity_poly.entity_id
_entity_poly.type
_entity_poly.pdbx_seq_one_letter_code
_entity_poly.pdbx_strand_id
1 'polypeptide(L)'
;MSAKTDINIAPPPSGIKKRKLRRVLLVTALVLVVVLSGLGFYLNSDAFRESVRQRVIAELGQMTGGRVELESFTWTLSNLRFEARNVTIHGREAAGEIPYAHADKIAVEAKIISFFSRKISLENVTLDGLVLHLMVYPDGSTNQPSPIAAKNTNETPAQSLFDLAVKQITARKATLMLDQERIPFDLDGKDISAGMSYVPNQQAYDGHLDFTPLTIAY
;
A
#
# COMPACT_ATOMS: atom_id res chain seq x y z
N MET A 1 73.90 51.89 11.56
CA MET A 1 72.62 52.51 11.15
C MET A 1 71.77 51.43 10.57
N SER A 2 70.79 50.95 11.33
CA SER A 2 69.92 49.87 10.90
C SER A 2 68.50 50.46 10.71
N ALA A 3 68.06 50.51 9.51
CA ALA A 3 66.73 51.02 9.16
C ALA A 3 65.66 49.93 9.41
N LYS A 4 64.78 50.13 10.35
CA LYS A 4 63.62 49.28 10.67
C LYS A 4 62.49 49.64 9.75
N THR A 5 62.17 48.77 8.81
CA THR A 5 61.05 48.96 7.91
C THR A 5 59.81 48.47 8.62
N ASP A 6 58.93 49.38 9.05
CA ASP A 6 57.63 49.09 9.60
C ASP A 6 56.66 48.72 8.47
N ILE A 7 56.30 47.46 8.38
CA ILE A 7 55.28 46.98 7.46
C ILE A 7 53.89 47.24 8.10
N ASN A 8 53.19 48.22 7.59
CA ASN A 8 51.83 48.55 7.96
C ASN A 8 50.86 47.52 7.34
N ILE A 9 50.44 46.53 8.12
CA ILE A 9 49.48 45.54 7.69
C ILE A 9 48.07 46.12 7.99
N ALA A 10 47.39 46.55 6.94
CA ALA A 10 45.98 46.99 7.03
C ALA A 10 45.10 45.78 7.45
N PRO A 11 44.15 45.98 8.41
CA PRO A 11 43.25 44.88 8.83
C PRO A 11 42.27 44.55 7.73
N PRO A 12 41.89 43.27 7.58
CA PRO A 12 40.98 42.86 6.51
C PRO A 12 39.55 43.38 6.71
N PRO A 13 38.84 43.78 5.64
CA PRO A 13 37.47 44.30 5.73
C PRO A 13 36.50 43.15 5.99
N SER A 14 36.16 42.86 7.25
CA SER A 14 35.43 41.68 7.67
C SER A 14 33.95 41.86 8.01
N GLY A 15 33.38 43.07 7.90
CA GLY A 15 32.01 43.35 8.39
C GLY A 15 30.87 43.16 7.39
N ILE A 16 31.13 43.39 6.12
CA ILE A 16 30.03 43.51 5.12
C ILE A 16 29.61 42.16 4.55
N LYS A 17 30.50 41.20 4.42
CA LYS A 17 30.20 39.87 3.88
C LYS A 17 29.32 39.02 4.84
N LYS A 18 29.54 39.11 6.15
CA LYS A 18 28.77 38.36 7.16
C LYS A 18 27.31 38.79 7.25
N ARG A 19 26.99 40.07 7.11
CA ARG A 19 25.61 40.58 7.13
C ARG A 19 24.82 40.18 5.88
N LYS A 20 25.44 40.20 4.71
CA LYS A 20 24.80 39.74 3.44
C LYS A 20 24.55 38.23 3.50
N LEU A 21 25.52 37.45 3.94
CA LEU A 21 25.39 35.99 4.09
C LEU A 21 24.25 35.62 5.07
N ARG A 22 24.16 36.31 6.21
CA ARG A 22 23.07 36.09 7.19
C ARG A 22 21.69 36.46 6.63
N ARG A 23 21.58 37.51 5.83
CA ARG A 23 20.31 37.87 5.16
C ARG A 23 19.92 36.82 4.11
N VAL A 24 20.85 36.35 3.31
CA VAL A 24 20.62 35.28 2.32
C VAL A 24 20.18 34.01 3.03
N LEU A 25 20.83 33.58 4.10
CA LEU A 25 20.45 32.42 4.91
C LEU A 25 19.03 32.56 5.49
N LEU A 26 18.69 33.74 6.03
CA LEU A 26 17.35 33.99 6.58
C LEU A 26 16.27 33.95 5.49
N VAL A 27 16.53 34.54 4.32
CA VAL A 27 15.58 34.51 3.19
C VAL A 27 15.42 33.07 2.68
N THR A 28 16.53 32.32 2.53
CA THR A 28 16.46 30.92 2.11
C THR A 28 15.72 30.04 3.13
N ALA A 29 15.95 30.26 4.43
CA ALA A 29 15.22 29.54 5.48
C ALA A 29 13.73 29.90 5.47
N LEU A 30 13.38 31.18 5.28
CA LEU A 30 11.99 31.60 5.18
C LEU A 30 11.30 30.99 3.96
N VAL A 31 11.94 31.00 2.81
CA VAL A 31 11.43 30.36 1.58
C VAL A 31 11.23 28.86 1.80
N LEU A 32 12.21 28.20 2.42
CA LEU A 32 12.10 26.76 2.74
C LEU A 32 10.91 26.47 3.68
N VAL A 33 10.70 27.28 4.70
CA VAL A 33 9.56 27.15 5.62
C VAL A 33 8.24 27.34 4.87
N VAL A 34 8.13 28.36 4.01
CA VAL A 34 6.93 28.59 3.19
C VAL A 34 6.64 27.41 2.26
N VAL A 35 7.67 26.90 1.57
CA VAL A 35 7.54 25.74 0.67
C VAL A 35 7.13 24.49 1.44
N LEU A 36 7.76 24.20 2.58
CA LEU A 36 7.41 23.04 3.41
C LEU A 36 6.00 23.15 4.01
N SER A 37 5.60 24.36 4.42
CA SER A 37 4.23 24.59 4.93
C SER A 37 3.20 24.44 3.80
N GLY A 38 3.47 24.98 2.61
CA GLY A 38 2.61 24.82 1.44
C GLY A 38 2.49 23.36 0.99
N LEU A 39 3.60 22.63 1.01
CA LEU A 39 3.61 21.19 0.71
C LEU A 39 2.81 20.41 1.76
N GLY A 40 3.00 20.71 3.05
CA GLY A 40 2.24 20.08 4.13
C GLY A 40 0.73 20.33 4.00
N PHE A 41 0.34 21.57 3.67
CA PHE A 41 -1.07 21.91 3.41
C PHE A 41 -1.62 21.17 2.19
N TYR A 42 -0.87 21.09 1.09
CA TYR A 42 -1.26 20.36 -0.10
C TYR A 42 -1.43 18.86 0.16
N LEU A 43 -0.49 18.23 0.86
CA LEU A 43 -0.55 16.79 1.20
C LEU A 43 -1.73 16.43 2.11
N ASN A 44 -2.27 17.40 2.86
CA ASN A 44 -3.45 17.22 3.70
C ASN A 44 -4.76 17.65 3.01
N SER A 45 -4.70 18.13 1.76
CA SER A 45 -5.90 18.56 1.04
C SER A 45 -6.75 17.38 0.59
N ASP A 46 -8.07 17.58 0.53
CA ASP A 46 -9.01 16.57 0.03
C ASP A 46 -8.76 16.24 -1.46
N ALA A 47 -8.33 17.24 -2.24
CA ALA A 47 -7.98 17.03 -3.65
C ALA A 47 -6.78 16.07 -3.82
N PHE A 48 -5.77 16.19 -2.95
CA PHE A 48 -4.65 15.26 -2.97
C PHE A 48 -5.06 13.85 -2.54
N ARG A 49 -5.85 13.74 -1.46
CA ARG A 49 -6.39 12.45 -0.99
C ARG A 49 -7.19 11.74 -2.07
N GLU A 50 -8.08 12.48 -2.75
CA GLU A 50 -8.88 11.93 -3.85
C GLU A 50 -8.00 11.48 -5.03
N SER A 51 -7.00 12.27 -5.40
CA SER A 51 -6.05 11.88 -6.46
C SER A 51 -5.30 10.60 -6.13
N VAL A 52 -4.88 10.44 -4.87
CA VAL A 52 -4.22 9.20 -4.41
C VAL A 52 -5.21 8.03 -4.43
N ARG A 53 -6.44 8.23 -3.94
CA ARG A 53 -7.48 7.21 -3.96
C ARG A 53 -7.75 6.69 -5.38
N GLN A 54 -7.92 7.60 -6.34
CA GLN A 54 -8.13 7.24 -7.75
C GLN A 54 -6.95 6.47 -8.33
N ARG A 55 -5.74 6.83 -7.96
CA ARG A 55 -4.55 6.11 -8.40
C ARG A 55 -4.48 4.71 -7.81
N VAL A 56 -4.82 4.54 -6.54
CA VAL A 56 -4.91 3.22 -5.89
C VAL A 56 -5.96 2.36 -6.58
N ILE A 57 -7.14 2.91 -6.89
CA ILE A 57 -8.20 2.19 -7.64
C ILE A 57 -7.67 1.73 -9.00
N ALA A 58 -7.01 2.62 -9.75
CA ALA A 58 -6.48 2.30 -11.07
C ALA A 58 -5.41 1.19 -11.02
N GLU A 59 -4.47 1.27 -10.08
CA GLU A 59 -3.42 0.27 -9.91
C GLU A 59 -3.99 -1.10 -9.49
N LEU A 60 -4.91 -1.11 -8.51
CA LEU A 60 -5.60 -2.34 -8.10
C LEU A 60 -6.41 -2.93 -9.26
N GLY A 61 -7.09 -2.09 -10.05
CA GLY A 61 -7.81 -2.54 -11.24
C GLY A 61 -6.90 -3.20 -12.28
N GLN A 62 -5.70 -2.66 -12.50
CA GLN A 62 -4.72 -3.27 -13.41
C GLN A 62 -4.17 -4.58 -12.84
N MET A 63 -3.87 -4.62 -11.55
CA MET A 63 -3.31 -5.82 -10.88
C MET A 63 -4.33 -6.96 -10.81
N THR A 64 -5.59 -6.66 -10.51
CA THR A 64 -6.65 -7.67 -10.40
C THR A 64 -7.30 -8.01 -11.73
N GLY A 65 -7.31 -7.07 -12.66
CA GLY A 65 -8.07 -7.15 -13.92
C GLY A 65 -9.58 -6.96 -13.75
N GLY A 66 -10.01 -6.61 -12.53
CA GLY A 66 -11.39 -6.34 -12.18
C GLY A 66 -11.69 -4.85 -12.04
N ARG A 67 -12.99 -4.51 -11.99
CA ARG A 67 -13.41 -3.17 -11.62
C ARG A 67 -13.29 -3.02 -10.10
N VAL A 68 -12.50 -2.06 -9.65
CA VAL A 68 -12.25 -1.82 -8.22
C VAL A 68 -13.02 -0.60 -7.77
N GLU A 69 -13.74 -0.75 -6.66
CA GLU A 69 -14.39 0.32 -5.92
C GLU A 69 -13.71 0.47 -4.55
N LEU A 70 -13.52 1.69 -4.10
CA LEU A 70 -12.85 2.03 -2.86
C LEU A 70 -13.52 3.26 -2.27
N GLU A 71 -14.11 3.14 -1.08
CA GLU A 71 -14.79 4.26 -0.44
C GLU A 71 -13.80 5.30 0.07
N SER A 72 -12.84 4.87 0.87
CA SER A 72 -11.85 5.79 1.44
C SER A 72 -10.44 5.19 1.49
N PHE A 73 -9.46 6.07 1.32
CA PHE A 73 -8.04 5.74 1.47
C PHE A 73 -7.37 6.78 2.36
N THR A 74 -6.76 6.32 3.43
CA THR A 74 -6.07 7.17 4.40
C THR A 74 -4.67 6.66 4.67
N TRP A 75 -3.78 7.55 5.11
CA TRP A 75 -2.42 7.20 5.48
C TRP A 75 -1.94 8.01 6.66
N THR A 76 -1.05 7.41 7.41
CA THR A 76 -0.32 8.05 8.51
C THR A 76 1.17 7.89 8.24
N LEU A 77 1.85 9.00 7.95
CA LEU A 77 3.27 8.98 7.56
C LEU A 77 4.21 8.71 8.73
N SER A 78 3.81 8.99 9.98
CA SER A 78 4.64 8.77 11.17
C SER A 78 5.02 7.30 11.37
N ASN A 79 4.14 6.38 10.99
CA ASN A 79 4.34 4.94 11.10
C ASN A 79 4.14 4.20 9.76
N LEU A 80 4.07 4.93 8.65
CA LEU A 80 3.87 4.40 7.29
C LEU A 80 2.70 3.40 7.22
N ARG A 81 1.59 3.77 7.86
CA ARG A 81 0.36 2.99 7.84
C ARG A 81 -0.59 3.53 6.79
N PHE A 82 -1.08 2.64 5.96
CA PHE A 82 -2.07 2.89 4.92
C PHE A 82 -3.33 2.10 5.24
N GLU A 83 -4.48 2.71 5.07
CA GLU A 83 -5.77 2.08 5.33
C GLU A 83 -6.74 2.37 4.19
N ALA A 84 -7.30 1.30 3.63
CA ALA A 84 -8.35 1.33 2.62
C ALA A 84 -9.64 0.75 3.22
N ARG A 85 -10.78 1.38 2.99
CA ARG A 85 -12.09 0.94 3.50
C ARG A 85 -13.08 0.68 2.38
N ASN A 86 -13.91 -0.32 2.59
CA ASN A 86 -14.94 -0.78 1.66
C ASN A 86 -14.35 -0.96 0.26
N VAL A 87 -13.37 -1.86 0.19
CA VAL A 87 -12.73 -2.24 -1.07
C VAL A 87 -13.54 -3.35 -1.70
N THR A 88 -14.06 -3.11 -2.90
CA THR A 88 -14.82 -4.10 -3.67
C THR A 88 -14.11 -4.35 -5.00
N ILE A 89 -13.93 -5.60 -5.33
CA ILE A 89 -13.36 -6.04 -6.59
C ILE A 89 -14.43 -6.84 -7.34
N HIS A 90 -14.89 -6.29 -8.43
CA HIS A 90 -15.80 -6.97 -9.35
C HIS A 90 -15.01 -7.77 -10.38
N GLY A 91 -15.45 -8.99 -10.60
CA GLY A 91 -14.90 -9.87 -11.62
C GLY A 91 -15.81 -9.96 -12.85
N ARG A 92 -16.30 -11.16 -13.13
CA ARG A 92 -17.18 -11.46 -14.28
C ARG A 92 -18.61 -11.78 -13.85
N GLU A 93 -18.94 -11.58 -12.60
CA GLU A 93 -20.29 -11.74 -12.08
C GLU A 93 -21.29 -10.81 -12.80
N ALA A 94 -22.55 -11.21 -12.87
CA ALA A 94 -23.60 -10.39 -13.45
C ALA A 94 -23.94 -9.18 -12.55
N ALA A 95 -24.55 -8.17 -13.14
CA ALA A 95 -24.94 -6.97 -12.38
C ALA A 95 -25.98 -7.33 -11.32
N GLY A 96 -25.67 -7.01 -10.04
CA GLY A 96 -26.50 -7.31 -8.89
C GLY A 96 -26.17 -8.60 -8.15
N GLU A 97 -25.24 -9.39 -8.64
CA GLU A 97 -24.69 -10.52 -7.91
C GLU A 97 -23.64 -10.09 -6.88
N ILE A 98 -23.30 -11.01 -5.97
CA ILE A 98 -22.27 -10.77 -4.97
C ILE A 98 -20.92 -10.57 -5.69
N PRO A 99 -20.18 -9.51 -5.41
CA PRO A 99 -18.90 -9.24 -6.08
C PRO A 99 -17.87 -10.35 -5.78
N TYR A 100 -16.91 -10.51 -6.70
CA TYR A 100 -15.83 -11.48 -6.55
C TYR A 100 -15.10 -11.36 -5.21
N ALA A 101 -14.78 -10.14 -4.78
CA ALA A 101 -14.17 -9.92 -3.48
C ALA A 101 -14.61 -8.57 -2.87
N HIS A 102 -14.77 -8.57 -1.55
CA HIS A 102 -15.03 -7.38 -0.76
C HIS A 102 -14.21 -7.43 0.52
N ALA A 103 -13.74 -6.28 1.00
CA ALA A 103 -13.11 -6.15 2.31
C ALA A 103 -13.59 -4.86 2.99
N ASP A 104 -14.08 -4.96 4.22
CA ASP A 104 -14.47 -3.80 5.02
C ASP A 104 -13.28 -2.88 5.25
N LYS A 105 -12.12 -3.49 5.56
CA LYS A 105 -10.89 -2.74 5.80
C LYS A 105 -9.65 -3.55 5.42
N ILE A 106 -8.75 -2.88 4.72
CA ILE A 106 -7.40 -3.34 4.44
C ILE A 106 -6.43 -2.36 5.08
N ALA A 107 -5.60 -2.82 6.01
CA ALA A 107 -4.56 -2.00 6.62
C ALA A 107 -3.18 -2.58 6.30
N VAL A 108 -2.27 -1.71 5.84
CA VAL A 108 -0.90 -2.07 5.49
C VAL A 108 0.06 -1.22 6.30
N GLU A 109 0.97 -1.85 7.01
CA GLU A 109 2.07 -1.20 7.71
C GLU A 109 3.38 -1.49 6.99
N ALA A 110 4.08 -0.41 6.64
CA ALA A 110 5.34 -0.50 5.93
C ALA A 110 6.50 0.07 6.77
N LYS A 111 7.71 -0.37 6.48
CA LYS A 111 8.93 0.16 7.08
C LYS A 111 9.95 0.49 6.00
N ILE A 112 10.54 1.67 6.10
CA ILE A 112 11.67 2.04 5.25
C ILE A 112 12.92 1.36 5.81
N ILE A 113 13.46 0.38 5.08
CA ILE A 113 14.69 -0.32 5.46
C ILE A 113 15.91 0.49 5.07
N SER A 114 15.86 1.22 3.94
CA SER A 114 16.97 2.02 3.47
C SER A 114 16.50 3.19 2.62
N PHE A 115 16.89 4.40 3.01
CA PHE A 115 16.68 5.61 2.21
C PHE A 115 17.48 5.60 0.91
N PHE A 116 18.69 5.03 0.93
CA PHE A 116 19.59 5.02 -0.22
C PHE A 116 19.19 4.00 -1.29
N SER A 117 18.68 2.85 -0.90
CA SER A 117 18.28 1.78 -1.83
C SER A 117 16.77 1.76 -2.14
N ARG A 118 15.99 2.71 -1.59
CA ARG A 118 14.52 2.79 -1.73
C ARG A 118 13.81 1.46 -1.41
N LYS A 119 14.38 0.67 -0.49
CA LYS A 119 13.78 -0.59 -0.08
C LYS A 119 12.72 -0.34 0.97
N ILE A 120 11.50 -0.73 0.65
CA ILE A 120 10.34 -0.74 1.55
C ILE A 120 10.05 -2.20 1.87
N SER A 121 9.84 -2.52 3.13
CA SER A 121 9.32 -3.81 3.56
C SER A 121 7.91 -3.62 4.07
N LEU A 122 7.02 -4.53 3.74
CA LEU A 122 5.69 -4.59 4.33
C LEU A 122 5.78 -5.40 5.62
N GLU A 123 5.53 -4.73 6.75
CA GLU A 123 5.59 -5.38 8.07
C GLU A 123 4.31 -6.20 8.30
N ASN A 124 3.15 -5.55 8.20
CA ASN A 124 1.86 -6.16 8.48
C ASN A 124 0.85 -5.82 7.39
N VAL A 125 0.07 -6.81 6.99
CA VAL A 125 -1.14 -6.64 6.19
C VAL A 125 -2.30 -7.22 6.98
N THR A 126 -3.32 -6.41 7.28
CA THR A 126 -4.53 -6.85 7.98
C THR A 126 -5.72 -6.67 7.07
N LEU A 127 -6.52 -7.71 6.95
CA LEU A 127 -7.76 -7.78 6.18
C LEU A 127 -8.91 -8.03 7.17
N ASP A 128 -9.80 -7.08 7.34
CA ASP A 128 -10.97 -7.20 8.18
C ASP A 128 -12.24 -7.31 7.30
N GLY A 129 -13.12 -8.26 7.59
CA GLY A 129 -14.37 -8.46 6.88
C GLY A 129 -14.17 -8.85 5.40
N LEU A 130 -13.16 -9.68 5.12
CA LEU A 130 -12.93 -10.17 3.76
C LEU A 130 -14.06 -11.12 3.35
N VAL A 131 -14.75 -10.84 2.25
CA VAL A 131 -15.67 -11.76 1.58
C VAL A 131 -15.04 -12.12 0.24
N LEU A 132 -14.85 -13.42 0.00
CA LEU A 132 -14.41 -13.94 -1.28
C LEU A 132 -15.50 -14.85 -1.83
N HIS A 133 -16.05 -14.53 -3.00
CA HIS A 133 -17.09 -15.27 -3.67
C HIS A 133 -16.58 -15.79 -5.00
N LEU A 134 -16.31 -17.09 -5.07
CA LEU A 134 -15.87 -17.76 -6.28
C LEU A 134 -17.05 -18.53 -6.89
N MET A 135 -17.41 -18.17 -8.12
CA MET A 135 -18.41 -18.88 -8.91
C MET A 135 -17.72 -19.67 -10.02
N VAL A 136 -18.15 -20.90 -10.24
CA VAL A 136 -17.73 -21.72 -11.38
C VAL A 136 -18.95 -21.96 -12.25
N TYR A 137 -18.99 -21.35 -13.42
CA TYR A 137 -20.09 -21.42 -14.36
C TYR A 137 -20.19 -22.81 -15.06
N PRO A 138 -21.32 -23.15 -15.71
CA PRO A 138 -21.50 -24.44 -16.37
C PRO A 138 -20.48 -24.76 -17.45
N ASP A 139 -19.93 -23.74 -18.09
CA ASP A 139 -18.86 -23.88 -19.12
C ASP A 139 -17.47 -24.10 -18.51
N GLY A 140 -17.35 -24.06 -17.18
CA GLY A 140 -16.10 -24.18 -16.44
C GLY A 140 -15.30 -22.88 -16.29
N SER A 141 -15.80 -21.76 -16.79
CA SER A 141 -15.24 -20.44 -16.53
C SER A 141 -15.55 -20.01 -15.07
N THR A 142 -14.89 -18.97 -14.58
CA THR A 142 -15.11 -18.43 -13.24
C THR A 142 -15.41 -16.95 -13.29
N ASN A 143 -16.02 -16.44 -12.21
CA ASN A 143 -16.20 -15.00 -12.01
C ASN A 143 -14.87 -14.27 -11.68
N GLN A 144 -13.78 -14.99 -11.50
CA GLN A 144 -12.46 -14.40 -11.19
C GLN A 144 -12.01 -13.43 -12.27
N PRO A 145 -11.62 -12.20 -11.93
CA PRO A 145 -11.07 -11.27 -12.89
C PRO A 145 -9.68 -11.72 -13.37
N SER A 146 -9.30 -11.34 -14.58
CA SER A 146 -8.03 -11.72 -15.19
C SER A 146 -7.05 -10.55 -15.13
N PRO A 147 -5.94 -10.62 -14.37
CA PRO A 147 -4.98 -9.54 -14.27
C PRO A 147 -4.43 -9.12 -15.63
N ILE A 148 -4.45 -7.82 -15.92
CA ILE A 148 -3.92 -7.27 -17.17
C ILE A 148 -2.39 -7.42 -17.20
N ALA A 149 -1.74 -7.27 -16.05
CA ALA A 149 -0.29 -7.40 -15.89
C ALA A 149 0.22 -8.84 -16.11
N ALA A 150 -0.60 -9.85 -15.83
CA ALA A 150 -0.24 -11.26 -16.03
C ALA A 150 -0.03 -11.65 -17.51
N LYS A 151 -0.44 -10.80 -18.46
CA LYS A 151 -0.15 -11.03 -19.88
C LYS A 151 1.32 -10.85 -20.27
N ASN A 152 2.13 -10.16 -19.45
CA ASN A 152 3.51 -9.80 -19.77
C ASN A 152 4.56 -10.38 -18.80
N THR A 153 4.17 -11.03 -17.73
CA THR A 153 5.08 -11.67 -16.77
C THR A 153 4.59 -13.09 -16.48
N ASN A 154 5.51 -14.05 -16.47
CA ASN A 154 5.22 -15.43 -16.06
C ASN A 154 5.06 -15.56 -14.53
N GLU A 155 4.92 -14.45 -13.82
CA GLU A 155 4.79 -14.40 -12.36
C GLU A 155 3.33 -14.58 -11.94
N THR A 156 3.11 -15.50 -11.03
CA THR A 156 1.79 -15.67 -10.41
C THR A 156 1.57 -14.60 -9.32
N PRO A 157 0.31 -14.24 -8.98
CA PRO A 157 0.02 -13.34 -7.86
C PRO A 157 0.68 -13.79 -6.54
N ALA A 158 0.82 -15.09 -6.33
CA ALA A 158 1.53 -15.65 -5.17
C ALA A 158 3.03 -15.30 -5.20
N GLN A 159 3.70 -15.37 -6.35
CA GLN A 159 5.10 -14.97 -6.48
C GLN A 159 5.31 -13.51 -6.14
N SER A 160 4.42 -12.62 -6.59
CA SER A 160 4.49 -11.19 -6.24
C SER A 160 4.36 -10.93 -4.74
N LEU A 161 3.56 -11.73 -4.01
CA LEU A 161 3.49 -11.66 -2.55
C LEU A 161 4.80 -12.11 -1.88
N PHE A 162 5.44 -13.17 -2.40
CA PHE A 162 6.74 -13.61 -1.91
C PHE A 162 7.85 -12.58 -2.15
N ASP A 163 7.81 -11.91 -3.30
CA ASP A 163 8.78 -10.86 -3.63
C ASP A 163 8.62 -9.62 -2.73
N LEU A 164 7.39 -9.30 -2.33
CA LEU A 164 7.12 -8.25 -1.36
C LEU A 164 7.58 -8.60 0.06
N ALA A 165 7.83 -9.89 0.35
CA ALA A 165 8.26 -10.40 1.65
C ALA A 165 7.46 -9.77 2.82
N VAL A 166 6.12 -9.79 2.71
CA VAL A 166 5.23 -9.33 3.77
C VAL A 166 5.49 -10.16 5.01
N LYS A 167 5.91 -9.53 6.12
CA LYS A 167 6.28 -10.30 7.31
C LYS A 167 5.10 -10.99 7.96
N GLN A 168 3.96 -10.31 8.04
CA GLN A 168 2.76 -10.86 8.66
C GLN A 168 1.52 -10.48 7.89
N ILE A 169 0.67 -11.46 7.61
CA ILE A 169 -0.65 -11.27 7.00
C ILE A 169 -1.68 -11.82 7.99
N THR A 170 -2.71 -11.03 8.28
CA THR A 170 -3.80 -11.42 9.18
C THR A 170 -5.13 -11.13 8.50
N ALA A 171 -5.97 -12.14 8.37
CA ALA A 171 -7.38 -11.98 7.98
C ALA A 171 -8.27 -12.25 9.19
N ARG A 172 -9.32 -11.44 9.36
CA ARG A 172 -10.29 -11.55 10.44
C ARG A 172 -11.69 -11.45 9.89
N LYS A 173 -12.61 -12.26 10.44
CA LYS A 173 -14.02 -12.29 10.03
C LYS A 173 -14.16 -12.47 8.52
N ALA A 174 -13.33 -13.32 7.94
CA ALA A 174 -13.41 -13.59 6.52
C ALA A 174 -14.55 -14.57 6.23
N THR A 175 -15.15 -14.44 5.06
CA THR A 175 -16.17 -15.32 4.51
C THR A 175 -15.69 -15.83 3.16
N LEU A 176 -15.76 -17.12 2.95
CA LEU A 176 -15.45 -17.77 1.69
C LEU A 176 -16.70 -18.47 1.19
N MET A 177 -17.16 -18.11 0.00
CA MET A 177 -18.26 -18.72 -0.71
C MET A 177 -17.73 -19.31 -2.02
N LEU A 178 -18.04 -20.57 -2.25
CA LEU A 178 -17.75 -21.27 -3.51
C LEU A 178 -19.04 -21.85 -4.05
N ASP A 179 -19.53 -21.30 -5.13
CA ASP A 179 -20.73 -21.77 -5.83
C ASP A 179 -20.30 -22.48 -7.12
N GLN A 180 -20.67 -23.75 -7.22
CA GLN A 180 -20.31 -24.61 -8.35
C GLN A 180 -21.54 -24.95 -9.17
N GLU A 181 -21.81 -24.23 -10.25
CA GLU A 181 -22.99 -24.46 -11.09
C GLU A 181 -22.88 -25.70 -12.00
N ARG A 182 -21.67 -26.22 -12.20
CA ARG A 182 -21.44 -27.38 -13.07
C ARG A 182 -21.80 -28.69 -12.38
N ILE A 183 -21.61 -28.77 -11.08
CA ILE A 183 -22.03 -29.86 -10.21
C ILE A 183 -22.72 -29.24 -9.00
N PRO A 184 -23.75 -29.83 -8.41
CA PRO A 184 -24.43 -29.27 -7.24
C PRO A 184 -23.50 -29.36 -6.01
N PHE A 185 -22.61 -28.39 -5.89
CA PHE A 185 -21.64 -28.32 -4.80
C PHE A 185 -21.43 -26.84 -4.41
N ASP A 186 -21.86 -26.51 -3.20
CA ASP A 186 -21.68 -25.19 -2.62
C ASP A 186 -20.90 -25.31 -1.31
N LEU A 187 -19.97 -24.40 -1.07
CA LEU A 187 -19.22 -24.32 0.16
C LEU A 187 -19.29 -22.90 0.72
N ASP A 188 -19.72 -22.78 1.97
CA ASP A 188 -19.83 -21.52 2.69
C ASP A 188 -19.07 -21.62 4.02
N GLY A 189 -18.02 -20.87 4.15
CA GLY A 189 -17.22 -20.74 5.38
C GLY A 189 -17.32 -19.32 5.93
N LYS A 190 -17.73 -19.20 7.19
CA LYS A 190 -17.92 -17.92 7.89
C LYS A 190 -16.96 -17.78 9.08
N ASP A 191 -16.79 -16.53 9.52
CA ASP A 191 -15.94 -16.18 10.66
C ASP A 191 -14.51 -16.77 10.58
N ILE A 192 -13.98 -16.82 9.37
CA ILE A 192 -12.64 -17.32 9.11
C ILE A 192 -11.62 -16.34 9.66
N SER A 193 -10.67 -16.84 10.44
CA SER A 193 -9.48 -16.12 10.87
C SER A 193 -8.24 -16.81 10.31
N ALA A 194 -7.36 -16.06 9.69
CA ALA A 194 -6.12 -16.58 9.14
C ALA A 194 -4.95 -15.69 9.56
N GLY A 195 -3.84 -16.32 9.91
CA GLY A 195 -2.59 -15.63 10.19
C GLY A 195 -1.46 -16.32 9.46
N MET A 196 -0.62 -15.53 8.75
CA MET A 196 0.57 -16.04 8.07
C MET A 196 1.77 -15.17 8.42
N SER A 197 2.91 -15.81 8.68
CA SER A 197 4.18 -15.15 9.00
C SER A 197 5.27 -15.63 8.04
N TYR A 198 6.01 -14.72 7.47
CA TYR A 198 7.11 -15.06 6.56
C TYR A 198 8.31 -15.58 7.32
N VAL A 199 8.83 -16.74 6.91
CA VAL A 199 10.01 -17.39 7.46
C VAL A 199 11.17 -17.26 6.48
N PRO A 200 12.10 -16.27 6.67
CA PRO A 200 13.12 -15.92 5.68
C PRO A 200 14.06 -17.07 5.30
N ASN A 201 14.40 -17.92 6.29
CA ASN A 201 15.33 -19.05 6.08
C ASN A 201 14.77 -20.16 5.19
N GLN A 202 13.44 -20.22 5.06
CA GLN A 202 12.74 -21.25 4.29
C GLN A 202 12.13 -20.68 3.01
N GLN A 203 12.14 -19.34 2.85
CA GLN A 203 11.42 -18.63 1.79
C GLN A 203 9.95 -19.10 1.69
N ALA A 204 9.31 -19.27 2.85
CA ALA A 204 7.97 -19.81 2.97
C ALA A 204 7.16 -18.99 3.98
N TYR A 205 5.84 -19.16 3.95
CA TYR A 205 4.96 -18.67 5.00
C TYR A 205 4.56 -19.83 5.90
N ASP A 206 4.65 -19.60 7.21
CA ASP A 206 4.04 -20.43 8.24
C ASP A 206 2.77 -19.76 8.74
N GLY A 207 1.70 -20.53 8.93
CA GLY A 207 0.44 -19.91 9.31
C GLY A 207 -0.60 -20.87 9.85
N HIS A 208 -1.71 -20.29 10.28
CA HIS A 208 -2.87 -20.99 10.79
C HIS A 208 -4.13 -20.45 10.13
N LEU A 209 -5.13 -21.32 10.07
CA LEU A 209 -6.46 -21.02 9.56
C LEU A 209 -7.49 -21.61 10.54
N ASP A 210 -8.31 -20.76 11.11
CA ASP A 210 -9.42 -21.13 11.98
C ASP A 210 -10.73 -20.76 11.28
N PHE A 211 -11.70 -21.65 11.29
CA PHE A 211 -13.01 -21.41 10.71
C PHE A 211 -14.10 -22.14 11.48
N THR A 212 -15.26 -21.48 11.61
CA THR A 212 -16.45 -22.08 12.25
C THR A 212 -17.66 -21.21 11.91
N PRO A 213 -18.73 -21.76 11.34
CA PRO A 213 -18.88 -23.09 10.74
C PRO A 213 -18.40 -23.17 9.29
N LEU A 214 -18.21 -24.39 8.80
CA LEU A 214 -18.08 -24.70 7.37
C LEU A 214 -19.34 -25.46 6.94
N THR A 215 -20.09 -24.94 5.97
CA THR A 215 -21.28 -25.59 5.41
C THR A 215 -20.95 -26.09 4.01
N ILE A 216 -21.28 -27.33 3.74
CA ILE A 216 -21.14 -27.97 2.43
C ILE A 216 -22.52 -28.45 2.02
N ALA A 217 -23.00 -28.01 0.85
CA ALA A 217 -24.21 -28.50 0.21
C ALA A 217 -23.84 -29.24 -1.09
N TYR A 218 -24.54 -30.34 -1.37
CA TYR A 218 -24.31 -31.16 -2.60
C TYR A 218 -25.62 -31.77 -3.09
#